data_1f0b267979c6d885c41053e27a3dc7d1
#
_entry.id   1f0b267979c6d885c41053e27a3dc7d1
#
_cell.length_a   1.000
_cell.length_b   1.000
_cell.length_c   1.000
_cell.angle_alpha   90.00
_cell.angle_beta   90.00
_cell.angle_gamma   90.00
#
_symmetry.space_group_name_H-M   'P 1'
#
loop_
_entity.id
_entity.type
_entity.pdbx_description
1 polymer ?
#
loop_
_entity_poly.entity_id
_entity_poly.type
_entity_poly.pdbx_seq_one_letter_code
_entity_poly.pdbx_strand_id
1 'polypeptide(L)'
;AEHVQRLLTERGHTVTLLGMTTRGDQILDRTLSKVGGKGLFVKELETALEEGRADIAVHSLKDVPMDLPPGFELACVMAREDPRDAWVSPQHATPADLPEGAVIGTSSLRRTVLLRSMLSKLNRSDIRIEPLRGNLDTRLRKLDDGQYAAIVLAAAGLKRLGLGDRIRHIFSADDMRPAAGQGALGIEVRSGRADLLAALAPLADRATWLAVAAERAVSRAMGGS
;
A
#
# COMPACT_ATOMS: atom_id res chain seq x y z
N ALA A 1 -4.91 -6.20 9.22
CA ALA A 1 -4.81 -6.76 10.59
C ALA A 1 -5.69 -8.01 10.74
N GLU A 2 -6.99 -7.95 10.44
CA GLU A 2 -7.95 -9.08 10.58
C GLU A 2 -7.49 -10.38 9.91
N HIS A 3 -6.93 -10.31 8.70
CA HIS A 3 -6.38 -11.48 8.01
C HIS A 3 -5.27 -12.17 8.82
N VAL A 4 -4.37 -11.39 9.41
CA VAL A 4 -3.28 -11.91 10.27
C VAL A 4 -3.86 -12.47 11.56
N GLN A 5 -4.82 -11.78 12.19
CA GLN A 5 -5.54 -12.26 13.36
C GLN A 5 -6.13 -13.64 13.11
N ARG A 6 -6.91 -13.80 12.03
CA ARG A 6 -7.50 -15.09 11.67
C ARG A 6 -6.46 -16.20 11.54
N LEU A 7 -5.38 -15.94 10.80
CA LEU A 7 -4.32 -16.94 10.57
C LEU A 7 -3.58 -17.34 11.84
N LEU A 8 -3.36 -16.43 12.77
CA LEU A 8 -2.75 -16.74 14.08
C LEU A 8 -3.73 -17.46 15.00
N THR A 9 -5.01 -17.07 14.99
CA THR A 9 -6.06 -17.75 15.78
C THR A 9 -6.25 -19.20 15.32
N GLU A 10 -6.22 -19.46 14.01
CA GLU A 10 -6.26 -20.82 13.44
C GLU A 10 -5.07 -21.69 13.90
N ARG A 11 -3.98 -21.06 14.37
CA ARG A 11 -2.78 -21.72 14.93
C ARG A 11 -2.75 -21.76 16.45
N GLY A 12 -3.87 -21.43 17.09
CA GLY A 12 -4.03 -21.53 18.56
C GLY A 12 -3.55 -20.30 19.33
N HIS A 13 -3.23 -19.18 18.67
CA HIS A 13 -2.90 -17.94 19.36
C HIS A 13 -4.15 -17.11 19.67
N THR A 14 -4.20 -16.50 20.85
CA THR A 14 -5.21 -15.49 21.18
C THR A 14 -4.73 -14.13 20.65
N VAL A 15 -5.50 -13.51 19.75
CA VAL A 15 -5.12 -12.26 19.09
C VAL A 15 -6.20 -11.22 19.25
N THR A 16 -5.84 -10.08 19.83
CA THR A 16 -6.70 -8.89 19.95
C THR A 16 -6.23 -7.81 18.99
N LEU A 17 -7.16 -7.16 18.31
CA LEU A 17 -6.85 -6.03 17.42
C LEU A 17 -6.81 -4.73 18.21
N LEU A 18 -5.69 -4.02 18.15
CA LEU A 18 -5.56 -2.65 18.61
C LEU A 18 -5.78 -1.69 17.44
N GLY A 19 -6.97 -1.09 17.38
CA GLY A 19 -7.29 -0.07 16.37
C GLY A 19 -6.52 1.22 16.64
N MET A 20 -5.79 1.71 15.64
CA MET A 20 -5.01 2.95 15.73
C MET A 20 -5.27 3.84 14.52
N THR A 21 -5.23 5.15 14.75
CA THR A 21 -5.27 6.15 13.68
C THR A 21 -3.91 6.81 13.60
N THR A 22 -3.26 6.72 12.45
CA THR A 22 -1.94 7.32 12.24
C THR A 22 -2.05 8.78 11.80
N ARG A 23 -1.00 9.57 12.02
CA ARG A 23 -0.90 10.94 11.47
C ARG A 23 -1.01 10.95 9.95
N GLY A 24 -0.49 9.92 9.29
CA GLY A 24 -0.63 9.76 7.84
C GLY A 24 -2.07 9.66 7.37
N ASP A 25 -2.95 9.05 8.18
CA ASP A 25 -4.39 8.96 7.89
C ASP A 25 -5.13 10.29 8.11
N GLN A 26 -4.63 11.13 9.02
CA GLN A 26 -5.24 12.43 9.36
C GLN A 26 -4.88 13.55 8.37
N ILE A 27 -3.72 13.46 7.71
CA ILE A 27 -3.25 14.48 6.75
C ILE A 27 -3.92 14.26 5.40
N LEU A 28 -5.00 14.99 5.13
CA LEU A 28 -5.77 14.90 3.91
C LEU A 28 -5.48 16.04 2.90
N ASP A 29 -4.87 17.13 3.34
CA ASP A 29 -4.71 18.40 2.61
C ASP A 29 -3.33 18.63 1.99
N ARG A 30 -2.30 17.82 2.35
CA ARG A 30 -0.91 18.01 1.90
C ARG A 30 -0.30 16.74 1.32
N THR A 31 0.72 16.89 0.46
CA THR A 31 1.49 15.75 -0.04
C THR A 31 2.42 15.22 1.05
N LEU A 32 2.38 13.92 1.33
CA LEU A 32 3.16 13.26 2.40
C LEU A 32 4.67 13.46 2.24
N SER A 33 5.16 13.57 1.00
CA SER A 33 6.58 13.84 0.72
C SER A 33 7.09 15.17 1.33
N LYS A 34 6.19 16.10 1.63
CA LYS A 34 6.53 17.39 2.26
C LYS A 34 6.47 17.37 3.79
N VAL A 35 5.94 16.32 4.41
CA VAL A 35 5.60 16.32 5.85
C VAL A 35 6.30 15.18 6.63
N GLY A 36 7.09 14.32 6.00
CA GLY A 36 7.84 13.27 6.71
C GLY A 36 7.80 11.88 6.06
N GLY A 37 7.23 11.75 4.86
CA GLY A 37 7.30 10.50 4.09
C GLY A 37 6.57 9.32 4.72
N LYS A 38 7.13 8.11 4.56
CA LYS A 38 6.53 6.85 5.04
C LYS A 38 6.49 6.72 6.56
N GLY A 39 7.41 7.35 7.29
CA GLY A 39 7.45 7.31 8.76
C GLY A 39 6.17 7.81 9.45
N LEU A 40 5.33 8.59 8.76
CA LEU A 40 4.04 9.07 9.29
C LEU A 40 2.99 7.97 9.49
N PHE A 41 3.16 6.81 8.89
CA PHE A 41 2.24 5.68 9.05
C PHE A 41 2.74 4.64 10.05
N VAL A 42 4.02 4.70 10.42
CA VAL A 42 4.70 3.64 11.18
C VAL A 42 4.95 4.09 12.62
N LYS A 43 5.23 5.37 12.84
CA LYS A 43 5.65 5.90 14.14
C LYS A 43 4.69 5.60 15.30
N GLU A 44 3.39 5.75 15.12
CA GLU A 44 2.41 5.45 16.15
C GLU A 44 2.36 3.95 16.46
N LEU A 45 2.58 3.11 15.45
CA LEU A 45 2.63 1.65 15.61
C LEU A 45 3.91 1.23 16.33
N GLU A 46 5.07 1.79 15.97
CA GLU A 46 6.35 1.59 16.67
C GLU A 46 6.26 2.02 18.14
N THR A 47 5.63 3.18 18.41
CA THR A 47 5.39 3.62 19.79
C THR A 47 4.54 2.60 20.56
N ALA A 48 3.49 2.04 19.95
CA ALA A 48 2.65 1.02 20.60
C ALA A 48 3.42 -0.28 20.88
N LEU A 49 4.32 -0.68 19.96
CA LEU A 49 5.24 -1.80 20.17
C LEU A 49 6.22 -1.53 21.31
N GLU A 50 6.82 -0.33 21.36
CA GLU A 50 7.79 0.08 22.35
C GLU A 50 7.19 0.14 23.76
N GLU A 51 5.98 0.68 23.88
CA GLU A 51 5.21 0.76 25.14
C GLU A 51 4.59 -0.57 25.57
N GLY A 52 4.69 -1.63 24.74
CA GLY A 52 4.09 -2.94 25.02
C GLY A 52 2.57 -2.98 24.94
N ARG A 53 1.96 -1.99 24.30
CA ARG A 53 0.50 -1.98 24.00
C ARG A 53 0.13 -2.89 22.84
N ALA A 54 1.09 -3.18 21.97
CA ALA A 54 0.98 -4.15 20.91
C ALA A 54 2.22 -5.06 20.88
N ASP A 55 2.06 -6.29 20.45
CA ASP A 55 3.15 -7.24 20.24
C ASP A 55 3.66 -7.23 18.80
N ILE A 56 2.75 -7.03 17.85
CA ILE A 56 3.05 -7.01 16.41
C ILE A 56 2.36 -5.82 15.74
N ALA A 57 3.00 -5.27 14.69
CA ALA A 57 2.39 -4.30 13.79
C ALA A 57 2.27 -4.90 12.38
N VAL A 58 1.09 -4.80 11.78
CA VAL A 58 0.78 -5.34 10.45
C VAL A 58 0.72 -4.20 9.44
N HIS A 59 1.60 -4.24 8.45
CA HIS A 59 1.75 -3.20 7.44
C HIS A 59 1.46 -3.69 6.02
N SER A 60 1.00 -2.78 5.17
CA SER A 60 1.29 -2.91 3.74
C SER A 60 2.78 -2.68 3.54
N LEU A 61 3.53 -3.67 3.07
CA LEU A 61 5.00 -3.62 3.07
C LEU A 61 5.57 -2.44 2.27
N LYS A 62 4.87 -1.98 1.25
CA LYS A 62 5.26 -0.79 0.46
C LYS A 62 5.30 0.51 1.28
N ASP A 63 4.60 0.55 2.40
CA ASP A 63 4.48 1.73 3.27
C ASP A 63 5.50 1.69 4.44
N VAL A 64 6.21 0.54 4.60
CA VAL A 64 7.30 0.38 5.57
C VAL A 64 8.55 1.06 5.03
N PRO A 65 9.24 1.91 5.82
CA PRO A 65 10.52 2.50 5.46
C PRO A 65 11.55 1.44 5.04
N MET A 66 12.49 1.79 4.16
CA MET A 66 13.52 0.85 3.70
C MET A 66 14.42 0.40 4.85
N ASP A 67 14.65 1.27 5.82
CA ASP A 67 15.36 1.00 7.06
C ASP A 67 14.43 1.26 8.23
N LEU A 68 14.29 0.27 9.10
CA LEU A 68 13.54 0.40 10.34
C LEU A 68 14.42 1.08 11.41
N PRO A 69 13.82 1.80 12.37
CA PRO A 69 14.57 2.32 13.49
C PRO A 69 15.24 1.22 14.31
N PRO A 70 16.35 1.52 15.02
CA PRO A 70 16.93 0.59 15.97
C PRO A 70 15.90 0.10 16.99
N GLY A 71 15.92 -1.19 17.28
CA GLY A 71 14.97 -1.82 18.23
C GLY A 71 13.75 -2.46 17.58
N PHE A 72 13.60 -2.32 16.26
CA PHE A 72 12.53 -2.97 15.49
C PHE A 72 13.08 -3.82 14.35
N GLU A 73 12.33 -4.85 13.99
CA GLU A 73 12.67 -5.72 12.87
C GLU A 73 11.42 -6.20 12.12
N LEU A 74 11.58 -6.44 10.83
CA LEU A 74 10.56 -7.08 10.00
C LEU A 74 10.62 -8.59 10.24
N ALA A 75 9.73 -9.10 11.08
CA ALA A 75 9.72 -10.50 11.50
C ALA A 75 9.14 -11.44 10.45
N CYS A 76 8.20 -10.96 9.64
CA CYS A 76 7.51 -11.80 8.67
C CYS A 76 7.12 -10.99 7.43
N VAL A 77 7.35 -11.57 6.25
CA VAL A 77 6.73 -11.14 4.99
C VAL A 77 5.86 -12.28 4.50
N MET A 78 4.57 -12.01 4.38
CA MET A 78 3.57 -13.01 4.01
C MET A 78 3.48 -13.18 2.48
N ALA A 79 2.83 -14.26 2.06
CA ALA A 79 2.54 -14.51 0.65
C ALA A 79 1.94 -13.27 -0.04
N ARG A 80 2.49 -12.96 -1.21
CA ARG A 80 2.17 -11.75 -1.96
C ARG A 80 0.86 -11.90 -2.71
N GLU A 81 -0.04 -10.96 -2.54
CA GLU A 81 -1.17 -10.75 -3.44
C GLU A 81 -0.69 -9.98 -4.69
N ASP A 82 -1.53 -9.87 -5.71
CA ASP A 82 -1.24 -9.19 -6.97
C ASP A 82 -0.56 -7.81 -6.75
N PRO A 83 0.71 -7.64 -7.13
CA PRO A 83 1.46 -6.40 -6.88
C PRO A 83 1.04 -5.26 -7.80
N ARG A 84 0.27 -5.54 -8.84
CA ARG A 84 -0.07 -4.56 -9.89
C ARG A 84 -0.99 -3.47 -9.39
N ASP A 85 -1.01 -2.37 -10.13
CA ASP A 85 -1.98 -1.31 -9.96
C ASP A 85 -3.25 -1.60 -10.74
N ALA A 86 -4.38 -1.18 -10.18
CA ALA A 86 -5.71 -1.33 -10.75
C ALA A 86 -6.28 0.02 -11.14
N TRP A 87 -6.87 0.05 -12.31
CA TRP A 87 -7.73 1.12 -12.80
C TRP A 87 -9.14 0.93 -12.25
N VAL A 88 -9.66 1.92 -11.59
CA VAL A 88 -11.01 1.92 -11.02
C VAL A 88 -11.76 3.10 -11.59
N SER A 89 -12.84 2.83 -12.31
CA SER A 89 -13.72 3.83 -12.89
C SER A 89 -15.13 3.26 -13.01
N PRO A 90 -16.18 4.02 -12.71
CA PRO A 90 -17.56 3.57 -12.92
C PRO A 90 -17.90 3.34 -14.39
N GLN A 91 -17.36 4.18 -15.30
CA GLN A 91 -17.82 4.30 -16.68
C GLN A 91 -16.74 3.98 -17.72
N HIS A 92 -15.44 4.12 -17.41
CA HIS A 92 -14.37 4.06 -18.39
C HIS A 92 -13.47 2.85 -18.14
N ALA A 93 -13.37 1.96 -19.14
CA ALA A 93 -12.62 0.72 -19.02
C ALA A 93 -11.11 0.94 -18.95
N THR A 94 -10.59 1.91 -19.69
CA THR A 94 -9.16 2.21 -19.80
C THR A 94 -8.91 3.73 -19.80
N PRO A 95 -7.66 4.19 -19.63
CA PRO A 95 -7.31 5.60 -19.78
C PRO A 95 -7.66 6.20 -21.16
N ALA A 96 -7.68 5.37 -22.22
CA ALA A 96 -8.02 5.82 -23.57
C ALA A 96 -9.50 6.22 -23.71
N ASP A 97 -10.37 5.62 -22.90
CA ASP A 97 -11.82 5.81 -22.96
C ASP A 97 -12.30 7.05 -22.20
N LEU A 98 -11.40 7.78 -21.56
CA LEU A 98 -11.75 8.97 -20.78
C LEU A 98 -12.30 10.10 -21.68
N PRO A 99 -13.31 10.86 -21.25
CA PRO A 99 -13.75 12.06 -21.95
C PRO A 99 -12.70 13.16 -21.91
N GLU A 100 -12.83 14.15 -22.81
CA GLU A 100 -11.96 15.32 -22.82
C GLU A 100 -11.99 16.07 -21.48
N GLY A 101 -10.82 16.49 -21.00
CA GLY A 101 -10.67 17.22 -19.74
C GLY A 101 -10.90 16.40 -18.48
N ALA A 102 -11.05 15.08 -18.57
CA ALA A 102 -11.30 14.22 -17.42
C ALA A 102 -10.19 14.32 -16.36
N VAL A 103 -10.55 13.95 -15.13
CA VAL A 103 -9.65 13.98 -13.98
C VAL A 103 -9.37 12.57 -13.48
N ILE A 104 -8.08 12.20 -13.36
CA ILE A 104 -7.61 10.97 -12.73
C ILE A 104 -7.12 11.29 -11.32
N GLY A 105 -7.60 10.55 -10.31
CA GLY A 105 -7.21 10.74 -8.92
C GLY A 105 -6.03 9.86 -8.52
N THR A 106 -4.91 10.46 -8.10
CA THR A 106 -3.81 9.78 -7.41
C THR A 106 -2.92 10.78 -6.68
N SER A 107 -2.39 10.40 -5.50
CA SER A 107 -1.33 11.17 -4.80
C SER A 107 0.03 10.48 -4.87
N SER A 108 0.15 9.36 -5.59
CA SER A 108 1.41 8.65 -5.78
C SER A 108 2.22 9.29 -6.90
N LEU A 109 3.40 9.80 -6.58
CA LEU A 109 4.31 10.39 -7.58
C LEU A 109 4.66 9.37 -8.68
N ARG A 110 4.93 8.12 -8.29
CA ARG A 110 5.18 7.01 -9.22
C ARG A 110 4.05 6.85 -10.24
N ARG A 111 2.79 6.76 -9.75
CA ARG A 111 1.61 6.64 -10.63
C ARG A 111 1.43 7.87 -11.51
N THR A 112 1.63 9.05 -10.95
CA THR A 112 1.51 10.31 -11.71
C THR A 112 2.47 10.34 -12.90
N VAL A 113 3.73 9.97 -12.69
CA VAL A 113 4.75 9.96 -13.75
C VAL A 113 4.40 8.93 -14.83
N LEU A 114 4.02 7.71 -14.43
CA LEU A 114 3.68 6.64 -15.36
C LEU A 114 2.38 6.93 -16.13
N LEU A 115 1.36 7.48 -15.48
CA LEU A 115 0.13 7.93 -16.14
C LEU A 115 0.42 9.04 -17.15
N ARG A 116 1.23 10.03 -16.80
CA ARG A 116 1.62 11.09 -17.75
C ARG A 116 2.32 10.55 -18.99
N SER A 117 3.24 9.58 -18.80
CA SER A 117 3.90 8.91 -19.92
C SER A 117 2.89 8.16 -20.81
N MET A 118 1.95 7.44 -20.18
CA MET A 118 0.91 6.71 -20.89
C MET A 118 -0.02 7.65 -21.67
N LEU A 119 -0.52 8.71 -21.02
CA LEU A 119 -1.40 9.71 -21.64
C LEU A 119 -0.72 10.45 -22.79
N SER A 120 0.58 10.74 -22.66
CA SER A 120 1.38 11.33 -23.75
C SER A 120 1.43 10.42 -24.98
N LYS A 121 1.63 9.10 -24.81
CA LYS A 121 1.60 8.13 -25.91
C LYS A 121 0.22 8.03 -26.56
N LEU A 122 -0.85 8.31 -25.82
CA LEU A 122 -2.23 8.35 -26.31
C LEU A 122 -2.64 9.72 -26.89
N ASN A 123 -1.74 10.69 -26.92
CA ASN A 123 -2.00 12.09 -27.29
C ASN A 123 -3.12 12.74 -26.46
N ARG A 124 -3.21 12.38 -25.15
CA ARG A 124 -4.22 12.85 -24.21
C ARG A 124 -3.64 13.84 -23.20
N SER A 125 -3.17 14.99 -23.70
CA SER A 125 -2.67 16.11 -22.87
C SER A 125 -3.79 16.89 -22.14
N ASP A 126 -5.03 16.67 -22.54
CA ASP A 126 -6.24 17.25 -21.97
C ASP A 126 -6.59 16.65 -20.58
N ILE A 127 -6.14 15.44 -20.29
CA ILE A 127 -6.44 14.72 -19.03
C ILE A 127 -5.62 15.28 -17.86
N ARG A 128 -6.31 15.61 -16.78
CA ARG A 128 -5.69 16.11 -15.56
C ARG A 128 -5.45 14.99 -14.55
N ILE A 129 -4.35 15.06 -13.81
CA ILE A 129 -4.04 14.16 -12.71
C ILE A 129 -4.03 14.98 -11.44
N GLU A 130 -4.95 14.69 -10.53
CA GLU A 130 -5.13 15.46 -9.30
C GLU A 130 -4.92 14.60 -8.04
N PRO A 131 -4.52 15.23 -6.91
CA PRO A 131 -4.29 14.52 -5.67
C PRO A 131 -5.56 13.83 -5.15
N LEU A 132 -5.44 12.54 -4.80
CA LEU A 132 -6.48 11.76 -4.15
C LEU A 132 -5.96 11.22 -2.82
N ARG A 133 -6.59 11.60 -1.72
CA ARG A 133 -6.21 11.26 -0.34
C ARG A 133 -7.34 10.58 0.41
N GLY A 134 -6.96 9.94 1.52
CA GLY A 134 -7.83 9.17 2.40
C GLY A 134 -7.51 7.68 2.36
N ASN A 135 -8.19 6.90 3.18
CA ASN A 135 -8.19 5.44 3.10
C ASN A 135 -8.91 4.97 1.83
N LEU A 136 -8.99 3.65 1.61
CA LEU A 136 -9.56 3.09 0.40
C LEU A 136 -11.03 3.46 0.24
N ASP A 137 -11.83 3.39 1.30
CA ASP A 137 -13.26 3.72 1.28
C ASP A 137 -13.50 5.20 0.94
N THR A 138 -12.72 6.09 1.53
CA THR A 138 -12.77 7.53 1.23
C THR A 138 -12.44 7.80 -0.24
N ARG A 139 -11.46 7.10 -0.81
CA ARG A 139 -11.07 7.27 -2.22
C ARG A 139 -12.15 6.76 -3.17
N LEU A 140 -12.76 5.63 -2.85
CA LEU A 140 -13.85 5.07 -3.62
C LEU A 140 -15.09 5.98 -3.56
N ARG A 141 -15.43 6.48 -2.37
CA ARG A 141 -16.54 7.44 -2.22
C ARG A 141 -16.32 8.70 -3.06
N LYS A 142 -15.11 9.30 -3.05
CA LYS A 142 -14.80 10.46 -3.89
C LYS A 142 -14.94 10.17 -5.40
N LEU A 143 -14.63 8.95 -5.81
CA LEU A 143 -14.86 8.49 -7.18
C LEU A 143 -16.36 8.38 -7.47
N ASP A 144 -17.12 7.76 -6.57
CA ASP A 144 -18.57 7.55 -6.71
C ASP A 144 -19.34 8.88 -6.67
N ASP A 145 -18.84 9.86 -5.91
CA ASP A 145 -19.34 11.25 -5.89
C ASP A 145 -18.99 12.04 -7.19
N GLY A 146 -18.30 11.43 -8.15
CA GLY A 146 -17.97 12.06 -9.44
C GLY A 146 -16.84 13.09 -9.37
N GLN A 147 -16.06 13.16 -8.26
CA GLN A 147 -14.92 14.07 -8.16
C GLN A 147 -13.77 13.69 -9.12
N TYR A 148 -13.73 12.44 -9.54
CA TYR A 148 -12.78 11.87 -10.49
C TYR A 148 -13.50 10.98 -11.48
N ALA A 149 -13.05 10.98 -12.74
CA ALA A 149 -13.53 10.04 -13.75
C ALA A 149 -12.94 8.62 -13.55
N ALA A 150 -11.74 8.58 -12.96
CA ALA A 150 -11.06 7.34 -12.60
C ALA A 150 -10.04 7.56 -11.47
N ILE A 151 -9.68 6.49 -10.79
CA ILE A 151 -8.60 6.48 -9.79
C ILE A 151 -7.70 5.26 -9.99
N VAL A 152 -6.46 5.35 -9.52
CA VAL A 152 -5.52 4.22 -9.55
C VAL A 152 -5.21 3.76 -8.13
N LEU A 153 -5.49 2.48 -7.87
CA LEU A 153 -5.28 1.83 -6.58
C LEU A 153 -4.41 0.58 -6.73
N ALA A 154 -3.89 0.04 -5.62
CA ALA A 154 -3.24 -1.27 -5.63
C ALA A 154 -4.30 -2.38 -5.69
N ALA A 155 -4.20 -3.29 -6.66
CA ALA A 155 -5.13 -4.41 -6.83
C ALA A 155 -5.28 -5.24 -5.54
N ALA A 156 -4.17 -5.50 -4.85
CA ALA A 156 -4.15 -6.24 -3.59
C ALA A 156 -5.07 -5.63 -2.51
N GLY A 157 -5.14 -4.30 -2.42
CA GLY A 157 -6.01 -3.63 -1.45
C GLY A 157 -7.49 -3.88 -1.74
N LEU A 158 -7.89 -3.76 -3.00
CA LEU A 158 -9.26 -4.02 -3.43
C LEU A 158 -9.66 -5.47 -3.22
N LYS A 159 -8.79 -6.42 -3.63
CA LYS A 159 -9.05 -7.85 -3.49
C LYS A 159 -9.20 -8.27 -2.02
N ARG A 160 -8.33 -7.79 -1.13
CA ARG A 160 -8.39 -8.12 0.31
C ARG A 160 -9.66 -7.62 1.01
N LEU A 161 -10.26 -6.57 0.50
CA LEU A 161 -11.52 -6.01 1.03
C LEU A 161 -12.76 -6.51 0.29
N GLY A 162 -12.63 -7.50 -0.60
CA GLY A 162 -13.76 -8.03 -1.36
C GLY A 162 -14.29 -7.06 -2.43
N LEU A 163 -13.49 -6.07 -2.81
CA LEU A 163 -13.86 -5.01 -3.77
C LEU A 163 -13.25 -5.25 -5.16
N GLY A 164 -12.95 -6.51 -5.49
CA GLY A 164 -12.37 -6.90 -6.78
C GLY A 164 -13.23 -6.47 -7.98
N ASP A 165 -14.54 -6.48 -7.84
CA ASP A 165 -15.50 -6.08 -8.88
C ASP A 165 -15.41 -4.59 -9.27
N ARG A 166 -14.75 -3.77 -8.43
CA ARG A 166 -14.48 -2.35 -8.73
C ARG A 166 -13.32 -2.18 -9.72
N ILE A 167 -12.54 -3.23 -9.97
CA ILE A 167 -11.40 -3.20 -10.89
C ILE A 167 -11.91 -3.31 -12.33
N ARG A 168 -11.70 -2.27 -13.12
CA ARG A 168 -12.01 -2.28 -14.55
C ARG A 168 -10.87 -2.83 -15.39
N HIS A 169 -9.64 -2.50 -14.99
CA HIS A 169 -8.43 -2.94 -15.69
C HIS A 169 -7.30 -3.09 -14.69
N ILE A 170 -6.42 -4.06 -14.90
CA ILE A 170 -5.17 -4.22 -14.17
C ILE A 170 -4.03 -3.86 -15.13
N PHE A 171 -3.26 -2.85 -14.77
CA PHE A 171 -2.11 -2.44 -15.56
C PHE A 171 -1.05 -3.55 -15.63
N SER A 172 -0.45 -3.72 -16.79
CA SER A 172 0.76 -4.56 -16.90
C SER A 172 1.89 -3.96 -16.05
N ALA A 173 2.84 -4.80 -15.63
CA ALA A 173 4.01 -4.31 -14.91
C ALA A 173 4.91 -3.42 -15.78
N ASP A 174 4.83 -3.55 -17.12
CA ASP A 174 5.58 -2.72 -18.07
C ASP A 174 4.97 -1.33 -18.22
N ASP A 175 3.65 -1.23 -18.19
CA ASP A 175 2.94 0.04 -18.26
C ASP A 175 2.96 0.79 -16.92
N MET A 176 2.77 0.05 -15.81
CA MET A 176 2.74 0.63 -14.48
C MET A 176 3.54 -0.22 -13.49
N ARG A 177 4.84 0.05 -13.40
CA ARG A 177 5.75 -0.63 -12.50
C ARG A 177 5.25 -0.50 -11.04
N PRO A 178 5.01 -1.60 -10.31
CA PRO A 178 4.57 -1.55 -8.91
C PRO A 178 5.54 -0.85 -7.98
N ALA A 179 5.06 -0.38 -6.83
CA ALA A 179 5.94 0.06 -5.76
C ALA A 179 6.65 -1.16 -5.12
N ALA A 180 7.88 -0.95 -4.62
CA ALA A 180 8.61 -1.99 -3.90
C ALA A 180 7.76 -2.54 -2.73
N GLY A 181 7.58 -3.85 -2.67
CA GLY A 181 6.78 -4.53 -1.65
C GLY A 181 5.26 -4.39 -1.83
N GLN A 182 4.76 -3.79 -2.92
CA GLN A 182 3.32 -3.69 -3.15
C GLN A 182 2.70 -5.08 -3.26
N GLY A 183 1.56 -5.29 -2.62
CA GLY A 183 0.85 -6.57 -2.56
C GLY A 183 1.27 -7.48 -1.40
N ALA A 184 2.43 -7.27 -0.79
CA ALA A 184 2.86 -8.01 0.39
C ALA A 184 2.41 -7.35 1.70
N LEU A 185 2.11 -8.16 2.70
CA LEU A 185 2.01 -7.74 4.10
C LEU A 185 3.35 -7.99 4.79
N GLY A 186 3.80 -7.01 5.57
CA GLY A 186 4.93 -7.12 6.48
C GLY A 186 4.47 -7.06 7.91
N ILE A 187 5.05 -7.90 8.76
CA ILE A 187 4.79 -7.90 10.21
C ILE A 187 6.05 -7.46 10.91
N GLU A 188 5.95 -6.36 11.62
CA GLU A 188 7.01 -5.76 12.41
C GLU A 188 6.85 -6.11 13.87
N VAL A 189 7.96 -6.31 14.56
CA VAL A 189 8.05 -6.60 15.99
C VAL A 189 9.21 -5.80 16.61
N ARG A 190 9.23 -5.73 17.93
CA ARG A 190 10.46 -5.33 18.65
C ARG A 190 11.53 -6.40 18.45
N SER A 191 12.76 -5.95 18.24
CA SER A 191 13.90 -6.86 18.12
C SER A 191 14.09 -7.72 19.38
N GLY A 192 14.54 -8.95 19.17
CA GLY A 192 14.81 -9.89 20.26
C GLY A 192 13.58 -10.66 20.77
N ARG A 193 12.42 -10.51 20.18
CA ARG A 193 11.20 -11.27 20.52
C ARG A 193 11.20 -12.63 19.79
N ALA A 194 12.07 -13.55 20.25
CA ALA A 194 12.20 -14.89 19.67
C ALA A 194 10.87 -15.67 19.69
N ASP A 195 10.03 -15.45 20.71
CA ASP A 195 8.69 -15.99 20.82
C ASP A 195 7.79 -15.58 19.64
N LEU A 196 7.80 -14.31 19.27
CA LEU A 196 7.03 -13.78 18.14
C LEU A 196 7.61 -14.24 16.81
N LEU A 197 8.93 -14.27 16.66
CA LEU A 197 9.57 -14.78 15.46
C LEU A 197 9.15 -16.24 15.20
N ALA A 198 9.12 -17.08 16.23
CA ALA A 198 8.68 -18.47 16.13
C ALA A 198 7.18 -18.58 15.76
N ALA A 199 6.32 -17.77 16.39
CA ALA A 199 4.88 -17.74 16.11
C ALA A 199 4.55 -17.27 14.70
N LEU A 200 5.33 -16.32 14.15
CA LEU A 200 5.13 -15.72 12.83
C LEU A 200 5.79 -16.50 11.68
N ALA A 201 6.79 -17.34 11.98
CA ALA A 201 7.53 -18.10 10.97
C ALA A 201 6.62 -18.92 10.02
N PRO A 202 5.54 -19.59 10.48
CA PRO A 202 4.63 -20.32 9.62
C PRO A 202 3.82 -19.44 8.64
N LEU A 203 3.78 -18.13 8.84
CA LEU A 203 3.11 -17.17 7.96
C LEU A 203 4.04 -16.60 6.89
N ALA A 204 5.35 -16.79 7.06
CA ALA A 204 6.35 -16.22 6.15
C ALA A 204 6.38 -16.95 4.81
N ASP A 205 6.44 -16.19 3.72
CA ASP A 205 6.65 -16.71 2.37
C ASP A 205 8.03 -16.34 1.87
N ARG A 206 8.89 -17.35 1.73
CA ARG A 206 10.29 -17.16 1.34
C ARG A 206 10.44 -16.54 -0.05
N ALA A 207 9.60 -16.93 -1.00
CA ALA A 207 9.67 -16.41 -2.37
C ALA A 207 9.35 -14.91 -2.40
N THR A 208 8.27 -14.53 -1.72
CA THR A 208 7.91 -13.12 -1.54
C THR A 208 9.01 -12.35 -0.81
N TRP A 209 9.58 -12.92 0.26
CA TRP A 209 10.63 -12.26 1.03
C TRP A 209 11.84 -11.93 0.15
N LEU A 210 12.34 -12.88 -0.63
CA LEU A 210 13.47 -12.65 -1.53
C LEU A 210 13.15 -11.61 -2.60
N ALA A 211 11.97 -11.68 -3.21
CA ALA A 211 11.56 -10.72 -4.23
C ALA A 211 11.47 -9.29 -3.67
N VAL A 212 10.80 -9.12 -2.52
CA VAL A 212 10.66 -7.79 -1.92
C VAL A 212 11.96 -7.26 -1.34
N ALA A 213 12.86 -8.13 -0.86
CA ALA A 213 14.20 -7.73 -0.43
C ALA A 213 15.00 -7.13 -1.59
N ALA A 214 14.96 -7.77 -2.76
CA ALA A 214 15.58 -7.25 -3.98
C ALA A 214 14.96 -5.91 -4.43
N GLU A 215 13.63 -5.82 -4.46
CA GLU A 215 12.90 -4.58 -4.81
C GLU A 215 13.28 -3.43 -3.85
N ARG A 216 13.32 -3.70 -2.55
CA ARG A 216 13.68 -2.73 -1.51
C ARG A 216 15.15 -2.31 -1.61
N ALA A 217 16.06 -3.23 -1.92
CA ALA A 217 17.48 -2.92 -2.13
C ALA A 217 17.69 -1.96 -3.30
N VAL A 218 17.01 -2.18 -4.43
CA VAL A 218 17.03 -1.27 -5.58
C VAL A 218 16.45 0.10 -5.19
N SER A 219 15.30 0.12 -4.53
CA SER A 219 14.68 1.38 -4.08
C SER A 219 15.60 2.17 -3.14
N ARG A 220 16.25 1.49 -2.17
CA ARG A 220 17.21 2.11 -1.25
C ARG A 220 18.40 2.69 -2.01
N ALA A 221 19.00 1.95 -2.95
CA ALA A 221 20.13 2.42 -3.75
C ALA A 221 19.80 3.65 -4.61
N MET A 222 18.54 3.82 -4.97
CA MET A 222 18.02 4.99 -5.71
C MET A 222 17.55 6.14 -4.80
N GLY A 223 17.82 6.10 -3.50
CA GLY A 223 17.39 7.12 -2.54
C GLY A 223 15.90 7.03 -2.18
N GLY A 224 15.24 5.91 -2.44
CA GLY A 224 13.86 5.67 -2.00
C GLY A 224 13.79 5.40 -0.49
N SER A 225 12.81 5.98 0.15
CA SER A 225 12.51 5.79 1.58
C SER A 225 11.35 4.81 1.78
#